data_8925856870c7f0c6be3756117f0c0cb6
#
_entry.id   8925856870c7f0c6be3756117f0c0cb6
#
_cell.length_a   1.000
_cell.length_b   1.000
_cell.length_c   1.000
_cell.angle_alpha   90.00
_cell.angle_beta   90.00
_cell.angle_gamma   90.00
#
_symmetry.space_group_name_H-M   'P 1'
#
loop_
_entity.id
_entity.type
_entity.pdbx_description
1 polymer ?
#
loop_
_entity_poly.entity_id
_entity_poly.type
_entity_poly.pdbx_seq_one_letter_code
_entity_poly.pdbx_strand_id
1 'polypeptide(L)'
;PIFLLGIDKENLSLIGTIFTFLIYVFSLPRWFKLRWGVKNTWTLLGINKIDKSINLFIFFFRGFLLSIVLISLILIPIIGTKWGYWIGTISTDTFINAIFLILGVGFAEELIFRGWLLEELKNQFGLKKAIFGQALIFSIVHIGFDLPFLQMLSILTGLFLLGILLSLVRLKDKNSLWGCIGLHGGLVGLWFITNNGLLEI
;
A
#
# COMPACT_ATOMS: atom_id res chain seq x y z
N PRO A 1 -14.34 31.09 -3.87
CA PRO A 1 -15.60 30.56 -3.35
C PRO A 1 -15.43 29.47 -2.27
N ILE A 2 -14.33 28.72 -2.23
CA ILE A 2 -14.09 27.59 -1.31
C ILE A 2 -13.78 28.08 0.13
N PHE A 3 -13.26 29.31 0.29
CA PHE A 3 -13.00 29.94 1.58
C PHE A 3 -14.27 30.26 2.42
N LEU A 4 -15.45 30.14 1.81
CA LEU A 4 -16.72 30.43 2.48
C LEU A 4 -17.24 29.28 3.37
N LEU A 5 -16.63 28.09 3.31
CA LEU A 5 -17.10 26.93 4.06
C LEU A 5 -16.39 26.72 5.40
N GLY A 6 -15.42 27.57 5.78
CA GLY A 6 -14.68 27.44 7.06
C GLY A 6 -13.93 26.11 7.22
N ILE A 7 -13.61 25.41 6.12
CA ILE A 7 -12.90 24.13 6.14
C ILE A 7 -11.40 24.40 6.08
N ASP A 8 -10.66 23.85 7.02
CA ASP A 8 -9.19 23.91 7.05
C ASP A 8 -8.59 23.27 5.80
N LYS A 9 -7.41 23.76 5.36
CA LYS A 9 -6.72 23.26 4.16
C LYS A 9 -6.44 21.76 4.21
N GLU A 10 -6.11 21.24 5.38
CA GLU A 10 -5.85 19.79 5.58
C GLU A 10 -7.11 18.97 5.36
N ASN A 11 -8.24 19.38 5.94
CA ASN A 11 -9.53 18.72 5.74
C ASN A 11 -9.99 18.78 4.29
N LEU A 12 -9.75 19.91 3.61
CA LEU A 12 -10.06 20.05 2.18
C LEU A 12 -9.22 19.10 1.31
N SER A 13 -7.94 18.95 1.62
CA SER A 13 -7.03 18.01 0.93
C SER A 13 -7.50 16.57 1.13
N LEU A 14 -7.85 16.19 2.34
CA LEU A 14 -8.37 14.86 2.67
C LEU A 14 -9.67 14.56 1.92
N ILE A 15 -10.63 15.48 1.96
CA ILE A 15 -11.90 15.36 1.24
C ILE A 15 -11.65 15.20 -0.28
N GLY A 16 -10.77 16.02 -0.83
CA GLY A 16 -10.40 15.95 -2.25
C GLY A 16 -9.78 14.60 -2.63
N THR A 17 -8.90 14.08 -1.78
CA THR A 17 -8.26 12.77 -1.97
C THR A 17 -9.30 11.64 -1.94
N ILE A 18 -10.19 11.63 -0.94
CA ILE A 18 -11.25 10.64 -0.82
C ILE A 18 -12.17 10.69 -2.04
N PHE A 19 -12.60 11.90 -2.44
CA PHE A 19 -13.49 12.07 -3.59
C PHE A 19 -12.84 11.60 -4.90
N THR A 20 -11.58 11.94 -5.13
CA THR A 20 -10.80 11.49 -6.28
C THR A 20 -10.66 9.97 -6.29
N PHE A 21 -10.38 9.36 -5.13
CA PHE A 21 -10.29 7.92 -5.00
C PHE A 21 -11.63 7.23 -5.28
N LEU A 22 -12.75 7.78 -4.81
CA LEU A 22 -14.07 7.24 -5.12
C LEU A 22 -14.36 7.30 -6.62
N ILE A 23 -14.10 8.44 -7.29
CA ILE A 23 -14.25 8.55 -8.75
C ILE A 23 -13.40 7.49 -9.46
N TYR A 24 -12.14 7.32 -9.04
CA TYR A 24 -11.26 6.28 -9.57
C TYR A 24 -11.88 4.88 -9.43
N VAL A 25 -12.29 4.50 -8.23
CA VAL A 25 -12.89 3.18 -7.94
C VAL A 25 -14.13 2.93 -8.81
N PHE A 26 -15.07 3.90 -8.88
CA PHE A 26 -16.28 3.77 -9.69
C PHE A 26 -16.00 3.77 -11.20
N SER A 27 -14.88 4.32 -11.66
CA SER A 27 -14.50 4.32 -13.08
C SER A 27 -13.92 2.97 -13.54
N LEU A 28 -13.29 2.20 -12.63
CA LEU A 28 -12.59 0.95 -12.97
C LEU A 28 -13.43 -0.08 -13.75
N PRO A 29 -14.68 -0.40 -13.37
CA PRO A 29 -15.48 -1.37 -14.11
C PRO A 29 -15.73 -0.94 -15.55
N ARG A 30 -16.01 0.35 -15.76
CA ARG A 30 -16.22 0.91 -17.10
C ARG A 30 -14.92 0.89 -17.91
N TRP A 31 -13.80 1.28 -17.30
CA TRP A 31 -12.47 1.25 -17.91
C TRP A 31 -12.12 -0.14 -18.43
N PHE A 32 -12.13 -1.15 -17.57
CA PHE A 32 -11.77 -2.53 -17.94
C PHE A 32 -12.74 -3.15 -18.95
N LYS A 33 -14.03 -2.83 -18.86
CA LYS A 33 -15.02 -3.29 -19.84
C LYS A 33 -14.75 -2.71 -21.22
N LEU A 34 -14.52 -1.40 -21.33
CA LEU A 34 -14.32 -0.73 -22.62
C LEU A 34 -12.97 -1.07 -23.25
N ARG A 35 -11.92 -1.16 -22.44
CA ARG A 35 -10.55 -1.34 -22.93
C ARG A 35 -10.17 -2.82 -23.17
N TRP A 36 -10.63 -3.69 -22.30
CA TRP A 36 -10.20 -5.10 -22.28
C TRP A 36 -11.38 -6.10 -22.35
N GLY A 37 -12.60 -5.66 -22.48
CA GLY A 37 -13.79 -6.53 -22.55
C GLY A 37 -14.10 -7.29 -21.25
N VAL A 38 -13.53 -6.88 -20.11
CA VAL A 38 -13.65 -7.58 -18.82
C VAL A 38 -15.03 -7.41 -18.25
N LYS A 39 -15.69 -8.53 -17.89
CA LYS A 39 -17.03 -8.53 -17.28
C LYS A 39 -16.99 -8.43 -15.76
N ASN A 40 -16.02 -9.07 -15.11
CA ASN A 40 -15.90 -9.16 -13.65
C ASN A 40 -14.64 -8.43 -13.16
N THR A 41 -14.66 -7.11 -13.18
CA THR A 41 -13.52 -6.26 -12.84
C THR A 41 -12.98 -6.53 -11.43
N TRP A 42 -13.85 -6.62 -10.42
CA TRP A 42 -13.39 -6.80 -9.03
C TRP A 42 -12.72 -8.15 -8.77
N THR A 43 -13.11 -9.18 -9.53
CA THR A 43 -12.43 -10.47 -9.50
C THR A 43 -11.07 -10.40 -10.19
N LEU A 44 -10.98 -9.71 -11.35
CA LEU A 44 -9.72 -9.47 -12.03
C LEU A 44 -8.73 -8.70 -11.16
N LEU A 45 -9.21 -7.66 -10.48
CA LEU A 45 -8.41 -6.83 -9.57
C LEU A 45 -8.04 -7.54 -8.27
N GLY A 46 -8.57 -8.73 -8.00
CA GLY A 46 -8.24 -9.54 -6.83
C GLY A 46 -8.95 -9.12 -5.54
N ILE A 47 -10.03 -8.32 -5.65
CA ILE A 47 -10.87 -7.92 -4.51
C ILE A 47 -11.84 -9.04 -4.16
N ASN A 48 -12.54 -9.60 -5.16
CA ASN A 48 -13.51 -10.67 -4.99
C ASN A 48 -12.83 -12.04 -5.14
N LYS A 49 -13.44 -13.05 -4.52
CA LYS A 49 -12.98 -14.43 -4.63
C LYS A 49 -13.15 -14.94 -6.06
N ILE A 50 -12.13 -15.62 -6.56
CA ILE A 50 -12.20 -16.40 -7.81
C ILE A 50 -12.93 -17.72 -7.54
N ASP A 51 -12.70 -18.31 -6.36
CA ASP A 51 -13.23 -19.59 -5.91
C ASP A 51 -13.77 -19.47 -4.48
N LYS A 52 -14.90 -20.13 -4.20
CA LYS A 52 -15.53 -20.15 -2.86
C LYS A 52 -14.63 -20.74 -1.78
N SER A 53 -13.70 -21.62 -2.13
CA SER A 53 -12.72 -22.21 -1.22
C SER A 53 -11.66 -21.22 -0.69
N ILE A 54 -11.51 -20.05 -1.34
CA ILE A 54 -10.50 -19.06 -0.99
C ILE A 54 -11.00 -18.24 0.19
N ASN A 55 -10.22 -18.22 1.28
CA ASN A 55 -10.45 -17.33 2.40
C ASN A 55 -9.55 -16.09 2.31
N LEU A 56 -10.13 -14.96 1.92
CA LEU A 56 -9.42 -13.68 1.75
C LEU A 56 -8.83 -13.16 3.07
N PHE A 57 -9.47 -13.49 4.20
CA PHE A 57 -8.97 -13.15 5.53
C PHE A 57 -7.62 -13.80 5.81
N ILE A 58 -7.43 -15.07 5.43
CA ILE A 58 -6.16 -15.78 5.61
C ILE A 58 -5.04 -15.06 4.85
N PHE A 59 -5.30 -14.60 3.63
CA PHE A 59 -4.31 -13.85 2.86
C PHE A 59 -3.94 -12.53 3.53
N PHE A 60 -4.94 -11.75 3.97
CA PHE A 60 -4.71 -10.49 4.68
C PHE A 60 -3.88 -10.72 5.95
N PHE A 61 -4.28 -11.63 6.82
CA PHE A 61 -3.54 -11.88 8.07
C PHE A 61 -2.15 -12.44 7.85
N ARG A 62 -1.95 -13.27 6.84
CA ARG A 62 -0.61 -13.74 6.47
C ARG A 62 0.28 -12.57 6.01
N GLY A 63 -0.25 -11.68 5.19
CA GLY A 63 0.47 -10.46 4.78
C GLY A 63 0.79 -9.57 5.98
N PHE A 64 -0.18 -9.35 6.86
CA PHE A 64 0.00 -8.57 8.08
C PHE A 64 1.03 -9.18 9.04
N LEU A 65 1.01 -10.51 9.25
CA LEU A 65 2.06 -11.18 10.04
C LEU A 65 3.44 -11.02 9.42
N LEU A 66 3.55 -11.07 8.09
CA LEU A 66 4.81 -10.82 7.40
C LEU A 66 5.30 -9.38 7.62
N SER A 67 4.41 -8.39 7.66
CA SER A 67 4.79 -7.00 7.99
C SER A 67 5.33 -6.87 9.41
N ILE A 68 4.75 -7.58 10.38
CA ILE A 68 5.28 -7.63 11.76
C ILE A 68 6.71 -8.18 11.75
N VAL A 69 6.96 -9.28 11.06
CA VAL A 69 8.31 -9.87 10.96
C VAL A 69 9.30 -8.87 10.35
N LEU A 70 8.93 -8.22 9.23
CA LEU A 70 9.81 -7.26 8.55
C LEU A 70 10.11 -6.04 9.43
N ILE A 71 9.11 -5.47 10.09
CA ILE A 71 9.31 -4.37 11.04
C ILE A 71 10.18 -4.81 12.21
N SER A 72 9.95 -6.00 12.77
CA SER A 72 10.78 -6.54 13.86
C SER A 72 12.24 -6.68 13.45
N LEU A 73 12.52 -7.12 12.21
CA LEU A 73 13.89 -7.21 11.69
C LEU A 73 14.60 -5.86 11.60
N ILE A 74 13.84 -4.76 11.44
CA ILE A 74 14.38 -3.40 11.46
C ILE A 74 14.55 -2.90 12.90
N LEU A 75 13.55 -3.11 13.76
CA LEU A 75 13.53 -2.55 15.11
C LEU A 75 14.49 -3.24 16.07
N ILE A 76 14.68 -4.56 15.96
CA ILE A 76 15.58 -5.30 16.85
C ILE A 76 17.02 -4.77 16.81
N PRO A 77 17.65 -4.54 15.63
CA PRO A 77 18.96 -3.90 15.57
C PRO A 77 18.98 -2.48 16.12
N ILE A 78 17.97 -1.65 15.82
CA ILE A 78 17.91 -0.24 16.26
C ILE A 78 17.90 -0.18 17.80
N ILE A 79 17.07 -1.01 18.44
CA ILE A 79 17.01 -1.06 19.91
C ILE A 79 18.27 -1.69 20.50
N GLY A 80 18.77 -2.78 19.89
CA GLY A 80 19.95 -3.51 20.35
C GLY A 80 21.24 -2.70 20.29
N THR A 81 21.38 -1.80 19.33
CA THR A 81 22.54 -0.89 19.18
C THR A 81 22.35 0.44 19.92
N LYS A 82 21.20 0.65 20.59
CA LYS A 82 20.85 1.90 21.26
C LYS A 82 20.76 3.11 20.32
N TRP A 83 20.47 2.90 19.06
CA TRP A 83 20.17 3.97 18.10
C TRP A 83 18.76 4.54 18.28
N GLY A 84 17.92 3.82 19.02
CA GLY A 84 16.59 4.28 19.41
C GLY A 84 16.22 3.79 20.82
N TYR A 85 15.35 4.57 21.48
CA TYR A 85 14.90 4.28 22.82
C TYR A 85 13.40 3.96 22.81
N TRP A 86 13.03 2.91 23.55
CA TRP A 86 11.63 2.53 23.69
C TRP A 86 10.88 3.48 24.62
N ILE A 87 9.89 4.20 24.10
CA ILE A 87 9.04 5.12 24.86
C ILE A 87 7.80 4.38 25.40
N GLY A 88 7.19 3.52 24.59
CA GLY A 88 6.11 2.64 24.99
C GLY A 88 4.73 3.28 25.21
N THR A 89 4.48 4.47 24.69
CA THR A 89 3.20 5.18 24.85
C THR A 89 2.46 5.32 23.53
N ILE A 90 1.36 4.59 23.37
CA ILE A 90 0.49 4.72 22.20
C ILE A 90 -0.79 5.44 22.64
N SER A 91 -1.05 6.61 22.05
CA SER A 91 -2.34 7.28 22.22
C SER A 91 -3.46 6.59 21.45
N THR A 92 -4.70 6.78 21.88
CA THR A 92 -5.87 6.26 21.14
C THR A 92 -5.91 6.78 19.71
N ASP A 93 -5.56 8.05 19.50
CA ASP A 93 -5.53 8.68 18.18
C ASP A 93 -4.46 8.05 17.28
N THR A 94 -3.26 7.80 17.82
CA THR A 94 -2.19 7.09 17.10
C THR A 94 -2.66 5.69 16.67
N PHE A 95 -3.32 4.96 17.56
CA PHE A 95 -3.84 3.63 17.25
C PHE A 95 -4.93 3.65 16.17
N ILE A 96 -5.90 4.56 16.28
CA ILE A 96 -6.96 4.72 15.29
C ILE A 96 -6.38 5.12 13.93
N ASN A 97 -5.47 6.08 13.89
CA ASN A 97 -4.81 6.51 12.66
C ASN A 97 -4.04 5.36 12.00
N ALA A 98 -3.35 4.53 12.78
CA ALA A 98 -2.67 3.36 12.26
C ALA A 98 -3.64 2.35 11.59
N ILE A 99 -4.81 2.13 12.17
CA ILE A 99 -5.85 1.28 11.56
C ILE A 99 -6.32 1.87 10.22
N PHE A 100 -6.54 3.18 10.16
CA PHE A 100 -6.88 3.85 8.90
C PHE A 100 -5.78 3.72 7.85
N LEU A 101 -4.50 3.81 8.24
CA LEU A 101 -3.38 3.60 7.35
C LEU A 101 -3.31 2.15 6.85
N ILE A 102 -3.47 1.17 7.74
CA ILE A 102 -3.44 -0.26 7.39
C ILE A 102 -4.54 -0.59 6.37
N LEU A 103 -5.76 -0.19 6.65
CA LEU A 103 -6.92 -0.57 5.84
C LEU A 103 -7.15 0.40 4.68
N GLY A 104 -7.06 1.71 4.91
CA GLY A 104 -7.39 2.74 3.92
C GLY A 104 -6.26 2.93 2.90
N VAL A 105 -5.07 3.31 3.36
CA VAL A 105 -3.93 3.56 2.47
C VAL A 105 -3.47 2.26 1.83
N GLY A 106 -3.32 1.17 2.62
CA GLY A 106 -2.95 -0.13 2.10
C GLY A 106 -3.92 -0.63 1.02
N PHE A 107 -5.24 -0.46 1.20
CA PHE A 107 -6.23 -0.82 0.18
C PHE A 107 -6.13 0.07 -1.06
N ALA A 108 -6.06 1.40 -0.87
CA ALA A 108 -6.08 2.35 -1.97
C ALA A 108 -4.87 2.17 -2.88
N GLU A 109 -3.67 2.09 -2.31
CA GLU A 109 -2.44 1.96 -3.07
C GLU A 109 -2.33 0.58 -3.74
N GLU A 110 -2.68 -0.50 -3.05
CA GLU A 110 -2.65 -1.82 -3.67
C GLU A 110 -3.65 -1.95 -4.82
N LEU A 111 -4.82 -1.32 -4.71
CA LEU A 111 -5.78 -1.27 -5.80
C LEU A 111 -5.23 -0.51 -7.01
N ILE A 112 -4.51 0.58 -6.80
CA ILE A 112 -3.89 1.36 -7.88
C ILE A 112 -2.74 0.58 -8.51
N PHE A 113 -1.76 0.14 -7.71
CA PHE A 113 -0.51 -0.40 -8.25
C PHE A 113 -0.61 -1.87 -8.62
N ARG A 114 -1.14 -2.72 -7.73
CA ARG A 114 -1.23 -4.17 -7.96
C ARG A 114 -2.56 -4.58 -8.56
N GLY A 115 -3.63 -3.78 -8.33
CA GLY A 115 -4.91 -3.97 -9.02
C GLY A 115 -4.85 -3.49 -10.45
N TRP A 116 -4.92 -2.19 -10.64
CA TRP A 116 -5.09 -1.57 -11.97
C TRP A 116 -3.80 -1.55 -12.80
N LEU A 117 -2.72 -0.92 -12.29
CA LEU A 117 -1.50 -0.69 -13.07
C LEU A 117 -0.84 -1.99 -13.51
N LEU A 118 -0.74 -2.97 -12.62
CA LEU A 118 -0.16 -4.27 -12.96
C LEU A 118 -0.97 -4.98 -14.06
N GLU A 119 -2.31 -4.96 -14.01
CA GLU A 119 -3.14 -5.58 -15.05
C GLU A 119 -3.04 -4.84 -16.38
N GLU A 120 -2.98 -3.49 -16.36
CA GLU A 120 -2.77 -2.70 -17.57
C GLU A 120 -1.44 -3.04 -18.26
N LEU A 121 -0.35 -3.01 -17.49
CA LEU A 121 0.99 -3.33 -18.02
C LEU A 121 1.10 -4.79 -18.44
N LYS A 122 0.47 -5.72 -17.72
CA LYS A 122 0.46 -7.14 -18.05
C LYS A 122 -0.22 -7.42 -19.39
N ASN A 123 -1.34 -6.76 -19.68
CA ASN A 123 -2.06 -6.91 -20.93
C ASN A 123 -1.30 -6.32 -22.11
N GLN A 124 -0.45 -5.30 -21.88
CA GLN A 124 0.33 -4.66 -22.96
C GLN A 124 1.69 -5.30 -23.18
N PHE A 125 2.41 -5.67 -22.11
CA PHE A 125 3.84 -6.02 -22.16
C PHE A 125 4.15 -7.41 -21.61
N GLY A 126 3.15 -8.13 -21.09
CA GLY A 126 3.30 -9.41 -20.43
C GLY A 126 3.73 -9.29 -18.96
N LEU A 127 3.54 -10.38 -18.20
CA LEU A 127 3.65 -10.40 -16.74
C LEU A 127 5.01 -9.93 -16.20
N LYS A 128 6.12 -10.42 -16.77
CA LYS A 128 7.46 -10.06 -16.28
C LYS A 128 7.71 -8.56 -16.34
N LYS A 129 7.48 -7.96 -17.53
CA LYS A 129 7.67 -6.50 -17.71
C LYS A 129 6.69 -5.70 -16.87
N ALA A 130 5.47 -6.20 -16.65
CA ALA A 130 4.49 -5.55 -15.80
C ALA A 130 4.94 -5.48 -14.33
N ILE A 131 5.49 -6.55 -13.78
CA ILE A 131 6.02 -6.58 -12.41
C ILE A 131 7.12 -5.54 -12.23
N PHE A 132 8.10 -5.50 -13.14
CA PHE A 132 9.20 -4.52 -13.07
C PHE A 132 8.70 -3.09 -13.29
N GLY A 133 7.85 -2.87 -14.30
CA GLY A 133 7.33 -1.55 -14.65
C GLY A 133 6.48 -0.94 -13.52
N GLN A 134 5.56 -1.72 -12.94
CA GLN A 134 4.76 -1.21 -11.82
C GLN A 134 5.61 -0.97 -10.56
N ALA A 135 6.62 -1.81 -10.28
CA ALA A 135 7.52 -1.62 -9.15
C ALA A 135 8.37 -0.35 -9.31
N LEU A 136 8.82 -0.06 -10.53
CA LEU A 136 9.54 1.16 -10.85
C LEU A 136 8.66 2.41 -10.67
N ILE A 137 7.44 2.39 -11.21
CA ILE A 137 6.49 3.50 -11.05
C ILE A 137 6.16 3.69 -9.57
N PHE A 138 5.88 2.60 -8.83
CA PHE A 138 5.62 2.63 -7.40
C PHE A 138 6.76 3.30 -6.63
N SER A 139 8.01 2.93 -6.89
CA SER A 139 9.16 3.52 -6.22
C SER A 139 9.35 5.00 -6.53
N ILE A 140 9.18 5.42 -7.79
CA ILE A 140 9.36 6.80 -8.21
C ILE A 140 8.32 7.75 -7.60
N VAL A 141 7.06 7.35 -7.52
CA VAL A 141 5.99 8.22 -6.98
C VAL A 141 6.03 8.38 -5.46
N HIS A 142 6.82 7.55 -4.77
CA HIS A 142 6.97 7.62 -3.31
C HIS A 142 8.26 8.31 -2.86
N ILE A 143 9.09 8.79 -3.78
CA ILE A 143 10.37 9.39 -3.43
C ILE A 143 10.28 10.91 -3.35
N GLY A 144 10.94 11.50 -2.34
CA GLY A 144 11.22 12.93 -2.29
C GLY A 144 12.50 13.25 -3.07
N PHE A 145 12.42 14.15 -4.04
CA PHE A 145 13.56 14.54 -4.87
C PHE A 145 14.48 15.58 -4.22
N ASP A 146 14.15 16.05 -3.03
CA ASP A 146 14.91 16.96 -2.18
C ASP A 146 15.89 16.26 -1.24
N LEU A 147 15.93 14.93 -1.26
CA LEU A 147 16.80 14.11 -0.44
C LEU A 147 18.23 14.02 -0.99
N PRO A 148 19.26 13.81 -0.12
CA PRO A 148 20.61 13.49 -0.57
C PRO A 148 20.63 12.26 -1.47
N PHE A 149 21.48 12.29 -2.52
CA PHE A 149 21.51 11.26 -3.58
C PHE A 149 21.57 9.82 -3.07
N LEU A 150 22.44 9.53 -2.11
CA LEU A 150 22.58 8.16 -1.55
C LEU A 150 21.33 7.73 -0.78
N GLN A 151 20.71 8.64 -0.04
CA GLN A 151 19.47 8.37 0.68
C GLN A 151 18.32 8.12 -0.32
N MET A 152 18.21 8.98 -1.33
CA MET A 152 17.26 8.82 -2.41
C MET A 152 17.41 7.46 -3.11
N LEU A 153 18.63 7.06 -3.47
CA LEU A 153 18.91 5.79 -4.12
C LEU A 153 18.55 4.59 -3.24
N SER A 154 18.83 4.66 -1.94
CA SER A 154 18.50 3.62 -0.97
C SER A 154 16.98 3.43 -0.85
N ILE A 155 16.23 4.52 -0.71
CA ILE A 155 14.77 4.49 -0.63
C ILE A 155 14.17 3.97 -1.95
N LEU A 156 14.64 4.47 -3.10
CA LEU A 156 14.18 4.02 -4.41
C LEU A 156 14.37 2.51 -4.57
N THR A 157 15.55 2.00 -4.22
CA THR A 157 15.86 0.58 -4.31
C THR A 157 14.97 -0.24 -3.38
N GLY A 158 14.80 0.19 -2.12
CA GLY A 158 13.93 -0.48 -1.15
C GLY A 158 12.49 -0.55 -1.59
N LEU A 159 11.93 0.58 -2.07
CA LEU A 159 10.56 0.65 -2.58
C LEU A 159 10.37 -0.17 -3.86
N PHE A 160 11.38 -0.18 -4.75
CA PHE A 160 11.34 -1.01 -5.95
C PHE A 160 11.30 -2.52 -5.60
N LEU A 161 12.14 -2.97 -4.67
CA LEU A 161 12.14 -4.34 -4.19
C LEU A 161 10.84 -4.70 -3.48
N LEU A 162 10.30 -3.79 -2.66
CA LEU A 162 8.97 -3.95 -2.05
C LEU A 162 7.88 -4.07 -3.13
N GLY A 163 7.96 -3.25 -4.18
CA GLY A 163 7.06 -3.31 -5.33
C GLY A 163 7.02 -4.68 -6.01
N ILE A 164 8.20 -5.27 -6.22
CA ILE A 164 8.33 -6.63 -6.75
C ILE A 164 7.75 -7.65 -5.76
N LEU A 165 8.13 -7.58 -4.48
CA LEU A 165 7.66 -8.49 -3.44
C LEU A 165 6.12 -8.53 -3.37
N LEU A 166 5.47 -7.37 -3.34
CA LEU A 166 4.01 -7.27 -3.31
C LEU A 166 3.37 -7.89 -4.56
N SER A 167 3.96 -7.71 -5.74
CA SER A 167 3.48 -8.38 -6.95
C SER A 167 3.60 -9.91 -6.86
N LEU A 168 4.69 -10.41 -6.29
CA LEU A 168 4.88 -11.85 -6.06
C LEU A 168 3.90 -12.40 -5.02
N VAL A 169 3.62 -11.64 -3.94
CA VAL A 169 2.58 -11.98 -2.96
C VAL A 169 1.23 -12.11 -3.64
N ARG A 170 0.83 -11.15 -4.49
CA ARG A 170 -0.41 -11.23 -5.27
C ARG A 170 -0.50 -12.51 -6.10
N LEU A 171 0.56 -12.84 -6.84
CA LEU A 171 0.60 -14.05 -7.67
C LEU A 171 0.48 -15.32 -6.81
N LYS A 172 1.20 -15.40 -5.69
CA LYS A 172 1.12 -16.51 -4.75
C LYS A 172 -0.28 -16.68 -4.15
N ASP A 173 -1.00 -15.58 -3.94
CA ASP A 173 -2.35 -15.52 -3.39
C ASP A 173 -3.44 -15.67 -4.45
N LYS A 174 -3.14 -16.40 -5.54
CA LYS A 174 -4.06 -16.65 -6.65
C LYS A 174 -4.63 -15.35 -7.23
N ASN A 175 -3.79 -14.36 -7.41
CA ASN A 175 -4.10 -12.98 -7.86
C ASN A 175 -5.00 -12.17 -6.90
N SER A 176 -5.12 -12.55 -5.64
CA SER A 176 -5.82 -11.75 -4.64
C SER A 176 -4.96 -10.56 -4.18
N LEU A 177 -5.60 -9.41 -3.92
CA LEU A 177 -4.95 -8.23 -3.34
C LEU A 177 -4.83 -8.30 -1.81
N TRP A 178 -5.60 -9.15 -1.15
CA TRP A 178 -5.71 -9.08 0.31
C TRP A 178 -4.40 -9.37 1.04
N GLY A 179 -3.55 -10.24 0.52
CA GLY A 179 -2.20 -10.44 1.07
C GLY A 179 -1.29 -9.22 0.92
N CYS A 180 -1.40 -8.54 -0.22
CA CYS A 180 -0.66 -7.29 -0.46
C CYS A 180 -1.15 -6.17 0.46
N ILE A 181 -2.47 -6.02 0.62
CA ILE A 181 -3.10 -5.04 1.52
C ILE A 181 -2.64 -5.27 2.96
N GLY A 182 -2.64 -6.53 3.43
CA GLY A 182 -2.16 -6.88 4.77
C GLY A 182 -0.67 -6.58 4.96
N LEU A 183 0.16 -6.91 3.97
CA LEU A 183 1.61 -6.68 4.05
C LEU A 183 1.96 -5.19 3.96
N HIS A 184 1.51 -4.51 2.91
CA HIS A 184 1.83 -3.11 2.69
C HIS A 184 1.18 -2.21 3.75
N GLY A 185 -0.13 -2.34 3.96
CA GLY A 185 -0.82 -1.59 4.99
C GLY A 185 -0.24 -1.84 6.38
N GLY A 186 0.10 -3.12 6.68
CA GLY A 186 0.78 -3.48 7.91
C GLY A 186 2.13 -2.78 8.07
N LEU A 187 2.97 -2.71 7.03
CA LEU A 187 4.24 -1.98 7.07
C LEU A 187 4.01 -0.50 7.36
N VAL A 188 3.08 0.16 6.66
CA VAL A 188 2.79 1.58 6.85
C VAL A 188 2.23 1.86 8.24
N GLY A 189 1.21 1.13 8.69
CA GLY A 189 0.57 1.37 9.98
C GLY A 189 1.44 1.01 11.18
N LEU A 190 2.20 -0.10 11.12
CA LEU A 190 3.12 -0.47 12.19
C LEU A 190 4.30 0.51 12.27
N TRP A 191 4.84 0.95 11.14
CA TRP A 191 5.86 1.99 11.12
C TRP A 191 5.34 3.31 11.70
N PHE A 192 4.11 3.69 11.37
CA PHE A 192 3.47 4.87 11.94
C PHE A 192 3.34 4.79 13.47
N ILE A 193 2.87 3.65 14.01
CA ILE A 193 2.80 3.43 15.47
C ILE A 193 4.20 3.52 16.09
N THR A 194 5.19 2.92 15.45
CA THR A 194 6.55 2.92 15.95
C THR A 194 7.09 4.34 16.10
N ASN A 195 6.97 5.16 15.06
CA ASN A 195 7.52 6.53 15.07
C ASN A 195 6.71 7.52 15.89
N ASN A 196 5.41 7.28 16.14
CA ASN A 196 4.52 8.22 16.82
C ASN A 196 4.14 7.77 18.23
N GLY A 197 4.77 6.71 18.77
CA GLY A 197 4.39 6.25 20.10
C GLY A 197 5.32 5.24 20.76
N LEU A 198 6.04 4.43 20.01
CA LEU A 198 6.83 3.36 20.60
C LEU A 198 8.32 3.65 20.67
N LEU A 199 8.87 4.36 19.71
CA LEU A 199 10.31 4.52 19.56
C LEU A 199 10.70 5.97 19.27
N GLU A 200 11.73 6.46 19.92
CA GLU A 200 12.46 7.69 19.58
C GLU A 200 13.80 7.29 18.97
N ILE A 201 14.08 7.77 17.74
CA ILE A 201 15.29 7.48 16.96
C ILE A 201 16.12 8.75 16.83
#